data_48767c80dddea20616a5019394fe5b37
#
_entry.id   48767c80dddea20616a5019394fe5b37
#
_cell.length_a   1.000
_cell.length_b   1.000
_cell.length_c   1.000
_cell.angle_alpha   90.00
_cell.angle_beta   90.00
_cell.angle_gamma   90.00
#
_symmetry.space_group_name_H-M   'P 1'
#
loop_
_entity.id
_entity.type
_entity.pdbx_description
1 polymer ?
#
loop_
_entity_poly.entity_id
_entity_poly.type
_entity_poly.pdbx_seq_one_letter_code
_entity_poly.pdbx_strand_id
1 'polypeptide(L)'
;MYNESSTRGKRVLRRCLGVLSARQMLIFKYIVEEFIETAEPVGSKLLMTKYELPYSSATIRNEMSKLEELGFLVKTHTSSGRVPS
;
A
#
# COMPACT_ATOMS: atom_id res chain seq x y z
N MET A 1 -17.82 13.45 9.43
CA MET A 1 -17.22 13.81 10.69
C MET A 1 -15.73 13.49 10.72
N TYR A 2 -14.97 14.36 11.32
CA TYR A 2 -13.54 14.16 11.41
C TYR A 2 -13.19 13.12 12.48
N ASN A 3 -12.18 12.28 12.22
CA ASN A 3 -11.76 11.27 13.18
C ASN A 3 -10.24 11.05 13.09
N GLU A 4 -9.72 10.30 14.04
CA GLU A 4 -8.29 10.06 14.12
C GLU A 4 -7.74 9.29 12.93
N SER A 5 -8.53 8.40 12.37
CA SER A 5 -8.11 7.65 11.21
C SER A 5 -7.78 8.57 10.04
N SER A 6 -8.61 9.59 9.83
CA SER A 6 -8.36 10.57 8.78
C SER A 6 -7.07 11.34 9.03
N THR A 7 -6.83 11.73 10.28
CA THR A 7 -5.60 12.44 10.64
C THR A 7 -4.38 11.57 10.40
N ARG A 8 -4.47 10.31 10.81
CA ARG A 8 -3.36 9.37 10.64
C ARG A 8 -3.04 9.15 9.17
N GLY A 9 -4.07 8.99 8.35
CA GLY A 9 -3.88 8.84 6.92
C GLY A 9 -3.19 10.03 6.30
N LYS A 10 -3.55 11.23 6.71
CA LYS A 10 -2.92 12.43 6.20
C LYS A 10 -1.45 12.52 6.57
N ARG A 11 -1.09 12.09 7.78
CA ARG A 11 0.31 12.07 8.19
C ARG A 11 1.12 11.12 7.35
N VAL A 12 0.57 9.93 7.09
CA VAL A 12 1.26 8.93 6.29
C VAL A 12 1.47 9.46 4.88
N LEU A 13 0.44 10.03 4.28
CA LEU A 13 0.56 10.61 2.94
C LEU A 13 1.60 11.72 2.89
N ARG A 14 1.65 12.55 3.92
CA ARG A 14 2.62 13.64 3.98
C ARG A 14 4.04 13.10 4.01
N ARG A 15 4.29 12.02 4.75
CA ARG A 15 5.59 11.37 4.77
C ARG A 15 5.94 10.83 3.38
N CYS A 16 4.96 10.24 2.71
CA CYS A 16 5.18 9.66 1.40
C CYS A 16 5.63 10.68 0.37
N LEU A 17 5.12 11.90 0.45
CA LEU A 17 5.42 12.93 -0.53
C LEU A 17 6.92 13.24 -0.66
N GLY A 18 7.69 13.04 0.40
CA GLY A 18 9.10 13.33 0.37
C GLY A 18 9.99 12.10 0.20
N VAL A 19 9.42 10.90 0.20
CA VAL A 19 10.19 9.67 0.23
C VAL A 19 9.89 8.75 -0.94
N LEU A 20 8.65 8.65 -1.36
CA LEU A 20 8.22 7.68 -2.35
C LEU A 20 8.13 8.28 -3.74
N SER A 21 8.43 7.45 -4.76
CA SER A 21 8.20 7.83 -6.14
C SER A 21 6.69 7.85 -6.41
N ALA A 22 6.31 8.44 -7.55
CA ALA A 22 4.90 8.50 -7.93
C ALA A 22 4.30 7.10 -8.02
N ARG A 23 5.06 6.14 -8.58
CA ARG A 23 4.59 4.77 -8.71
C ARG A 23 4.39 4.12 -7.34
N GLN A 24 5.34 4.34 -6.44
CA GLN A 24 5.24 3.80 -5.09
C GLN A 24 4.06 4.39 -4.34
N MET A 25 3.83 5.69 -4.50
CA MET A 25 2.69 6.34 -3.86
C MET A 25 1.37 5.79 -4.38
N LEU A 26 1.28 5.57 -5.68
CA LEU A 26 0.06 5.03 -6.27
C LEU A 26 -0.23 3.63 -5.74
N ILE A 27 0.79 2.78 -5.71
CA ILE A 27 0.63 1.42 -5.21
C ILE A 27 0.26 1.43 -3.73
N PHE A 28 0.94 2.26 -2.95
CA PHE A 28 0.64 2.37 -1.52
C PHE A 28 -0.79 2.84 -1.29
N LYS A 29 -1.24 3.81 -2.07
CA LYS A 29 -2.60 4.33 -1.96
C LYS A 29 -3.63 3.21 -2.15
N TYR A 30 -3.45 2.39 -3.18
CA TYR A 30 -4.39 1.30 -3.44
C TYR A 30 -4.33 0.23 -2.37
N ILE A 31 -3.15 -0.01 -1.81
CA ILE A 31 -3.04 -0.97 -0.70
C ILE A 31 -3.84 -0.48 0.50
N VAL A 32 -3.72 0.80 0.83
CA VAL A 32 -4.45 1.39 1.95
C VAL A 32 -5.95 1.32 1.71
N GLU A 33 -6.39 1.71 0.51
CA GLU A 33 -7.81 1.69 0.20
C GLU A 33 -8.39 0.28 0.26
N GLU A 34 -7.66 -0.69 -0.27
CA GLU A 34 -8.11 -2.07 -0.24
C GLU A 34 -8.17 -2.60 1.18
N PHE A 35 -7.17 -2.29 1.98
CA PHE A 35 -7.13 -2.73 3.36
C PHE A 35 -8.27 -2.13 4.18
N ILE A 36 -8.58 -0.85 3.95
CA ILE A 36 -9.69 -0.20 4.65
C ILE A 36 -11.00 -0.88 4.31
N GLU A 37 -11.15 -1.29 3.06
CA GLU A 37 -12.38 -1.91 2.59
C GLU A 37 -12.55 -3.33 3.08
N THR A 38 -11.48 -4.13 3.05
CA THR A 38 -11.57 -5.56 3.33
C THR A 38 -11.00 -5.97 4.68
N ALA A 39 -10.16 -5.12 5.27
CA ALA A 39 -9.43 -5.42 6.51
C ALA A 39 -8.56 -6.67 6.36
N GLU A 40 -8.13 -6.99 5.15
CA GLU A 40 -7.30 -8.15 4.87
C GLU A 40 -6.02 -7.75 4.19
N PRO A 41 -4.97 -8.56 4.33
CA PRO A 41 -3.70 -8.29 3.66
C PRO A 41 -3.87 -8.21 2.14
N VAL A 42 -3.10 -7.33 1.52
CA VAL A 42 -3.23 -7.05 0.10
C VAL A 42 -2.03 -7.62 -0.65
N GLY A 43 -2.28 -8.39 -1.69
CA GLY A 43 -1.24 -8.98 -2.52
C GLY A 43 -1.09 -8.24 -3.85
N SER A 44 0.07 -8.43 -4.49
CA SER A 44 0.36 -7.75 -5.75
C SER A 44 -0.59 -8.15 -6.87
N LYS A 45 -0.97 -9.42 -6.90
CA LYS A 45 -1.84 -9.91 -7.95
C LYS A 45 -3.24 -9.31 -7.84
N LEU A 46 -3.72 -9.14 -6.61
CA LEU A 46 -5.01 -8.50 -6.39
C LEU A 46 -5.00 -7.07 -6.90
N LEU A 47 -3.94 -6.34 -6.59
CA LEU A 47 -3.83 -4.95 -7.04
C LEU A 47 -3.82 -4.87 -8.56
N MET A 48 -3.07 -5.76 -9.19
CA MET A 48 -2.97 -5.76 -10.64
C MET A 48 -4.32 -6.00 -11.31
N THR A 49 -5.08 -6.97 -10.80
CA THR A 49 -6.34 -7.34 -11.43
C THR A 49 -7.48 -6.41 -11.05
N LYS A 50 -7.60 -6.05 -9.78
CA LYS A 50 -8.74 -5.26 -9.31
C LYS A 50 -8.66 -3.81 -9.76
N TYR A 51 -7.48 -3.22 -9.71
CA TYR A 51 -7.29 -1.80 -10.05
C TYR A 51 -6.71 -1.61 -11.43
N GLU A 52 -6.49 -2.68 -12.17
CA GLU A 52 -5.98 -2.62 -13.54
C GLU A 52 -4.75 -1.73 -13.67
N LEU A 53 -3.81 -1.91 -12.74
CA LEU A 53 -2.59 -1.12 -12.76
C LEU A 53 -1.74 -1.45 -13.99
N PRO A 54 -1.07 -0.46 -14.57
CA PRO A 54 -0.25 -0.67 -15.78
C PRO A 54 1.09 -1.30 -15.48
N TYR A 55 1.22 -1.99 -14.36
CA TYR A 55 2.47 -2.64 -13.95
C TYR A 55 2.26 -4.13 -13.82
N SER A 56 3.33 -4.90 -14.09
CA SER A 56 3.27 -6.34 -13.89
C SER A 56 3.22 -6.66 -12.39
N SER A 57 2.77 -7.87 -12.06
CA SER A 57 2.72 -8.28 -10.66
C SER A 57 4.12 -8.29 -10.04
N ALA A 58 5.14 -8.63 -10.83
CA ALA A 58 6.52 -8.60 -10.34
C ALA A 58 6.95 -7.18 -9.98
N THR A 59 6.60 -6.20 -10.81
CA THR A 59 6.91 -4.80 -10.54
C THR A 59 6.20 -4.34 -9.27
N ILE A 60 4.92 -4.66 -9.14
CA ILE A 60 4.15 -4.28 -7.95
C ILE A 60 4.75 -4.91 -6.71
N ARG A 61 5.14 -6.18 -6.80
CA ARG A 61 5.76 -6.87 -5.67
C ARG A 61 7.06 -6.21 -5.25
N ASN A 62 7.88 -5.81 -6.23
CA ASN A 62 9.13 -5.12 -5.94
C ASN A 62 8.90 -3.81 -5.21
N GLU A 63 7.91 -3.04 -5.67
CA GLU A 63 7.60 -1.78 -5.00
C GLU A 63 7.03 -2.00 -3.61
N MET A 64 6.25 -3.06 -3.42
CA MET A 64 5.74 -3.40 -2.10
C MET A 64 6.88 -3.76 -1.15
N SER A 65 7.90 -4.47 -1.65
CA SER A 65 9.07 -4.79 -0.83
C SER A 65 9.80 -3.52 -0.39
N LYS A 66 9.94 -2.56 -1.29
CA LYS A 66 10.57 -1.30 -0.96
C LYS A 66 9.76 -0.51 0.06
N LEU A 67 8.43 -0.52 -0.09
CA LEU A 67 7.55 0.13 0.88
C LEU A 67 7.67 -0.51 2.26
N GLU A 68 7.84 -1.82 2.29
CA GLU A 68 8.04 -2.54 3.54
C GLU A 68 9.36 -2.14 4.18
N GLU A 69 10.43 -2.06 3.41
CA GLU A 69 11.74 -1.64 3.91
C GLU A 69 11.69 -0.22 4.47
N LEU A 70 10.90 0.65 3.85
CA LEU A 70 10.78 2.03 4.29
C LEU A 70 9.85 2.19 5.49
N GLY A 71 9.17 1.11 5.90
CA GLY A 71 8.30 1.15 7.07
C GLY A 71 6.85 1.51 6.80
N PHE A 72 6.45 1.58 5.53
CA PHE A 72 5.07 1.90 5.19
C PHE A 72 4.16 0.67 5.17
N LEU A 73 4.74 -0.51 4.97
CA LEU A 73 3.99 -1.76 4.92
C LEU A 73 4.59 -2.76 5.89
N VAL A 74 3.77 -3.70 6.33
CA VAL A 74 4.19 -4.77 7.23
C VAL A 74 3.78 -6.11 6.61
N LYS A 75 4.69 -7.07 6.66
CA LYS A 75 4.42 -8.42 6.19
C LYS A 75 3.56 -9.15 7.21
N THR A 76 2.55 -9.87 6.72
CA THR A 76 1.65 -10.63 7.57
C THR A 76 2.03 -12.10 7.59
N HIS A 77 1.24 -12.91 8.29
CA HIS A 77 1.45 -14.35 8.33
C HIS A 77 1.20 -14.99 6.98
N THR A 78 0.34 -14.41 6.17
CA THR A 78 0.12 -14.91 4.82
C THR A 78 1.33 -14.58 3.96
N SER A 79 1.70 -15.53 3.10
CA SER A 79 2.96 -15.49 2.40
C SER A 79 3.15 -14.29 1.47
N SER A 80 2.09 -13.73 0.93
CA SER A 80 2.23 -12.68 -0.08
C SER A 80 1.48 -11.40 0.24
N GLY A 81 0.77 -11.34 1.38
CA GLY A 81 -0.02 -10.17 1.72
C GLY A 81 0.76 -9.14 2.52
N ARG A 82 0.40 -7.88 2.36
CA ARG A 82 0.97 -6.77 3.12
C ARG A 82 -0.14 -5.91 3.68
N VAL A 83 0.09 -5.32 4.85
CA VAL A 83 -0.85 -4.38 5.45
C VAL A 83 -0.13 -3.07 5.73
N PRO A 84 -0.85 -1.94 5.73
CA PRO A 84 -0.23 -0.66 6.10
C PRO A 84 0.25 -0.70 7.54
N SER A 85 1.40 -0.13 7.78
CA SER A 85 1.94 -0.11 9.12
C SER A 85 1.29 0.97 9.98
#